data_e8efe429d6f38f3f291f5018c3cfd607
#
_entry.id   e8efe429d6f38f3f291f5018c3cfd607
#
_cell.length_a   1.000
_cell.length_b   1.000
_cell.length_c   1.000
_cell.angle_alpha   90.00
_cell.angle_beta   90.00
_cell.angle_gamma   90.00
#
_symmetry.space_group_name_H-M   'P 1'
#
loop_
_entity.id
_entity.type
_entity.pdbx_description
1 polymer ?
#
loop_
_entity_poly.entity_id
_entity_poly.type
_entity_poly.pdbx_seq_one_letter_code
_entity_poly.pdbx_strand_id
1 'polypeptide(L)'
;VNPTNKESSTTAVIVGRSGSKGFPNKNSRILAGKPMIVHSIEQARAARQIDRVIVSTDGEDIASSARDAGVEVVMRPPSLASDQASVDSAVRHAIEASGVSSRTVVILYANVPIRPRDLIDKAIDHLRETDADSVQSYEPVGKHHPWWMVRIDENDSITAWHQNDVYRRQDLPPAYFPDGGVIALTREALFTVEAEAPHAFLGRDRRAIINEIGSVIDIDDEIDMFVAEAIIKRQEVGQGDS
;
A
#
# COMPACT_ATOMS: atom_id res chain seq x y z
N VAL A 1 29.29 -5.55 -17.02
CA VAL A 1 27.94 -5.53 -16.43
C VAL A 1 27.12 -6.55 -17.20
N ASN A 2 26.74 -7.62 -16.55
CA ASN A 2 26.11 -8.80 -17.15
C ASN A 2 24.67 -8.45 -17.60
N PRO A 3 24.25 -8.65 -18.85
CA PRO A 3 22.92 -8.27 -19.34
C PRO A 3 21.77 -9.14 -18.78
N THR A 4 22.07 -10.27 -18.14
CA THR A 4 21.08 -11.22 -17.62
C THR A 4 20.37 -10.79 -16.32
N ASN A 5 20.76 -9.66 -15.71
CA ASN A 5 20.21 -9.21 -14.42
C ASN A 5 19.09 -8.14 -14.54
N LYS A 6 18.74 -7.70 -15.76
CA LYS A 6 17.68 -6.70 -15.98
C LYS A 6 16.26 -7.30 -16.02
N GLU A 7 16.12 -8.56 -16.41
CA GLU A 7 14.80 -9.19 -16.61
C GLU A 7 14.11 -9.63 -15.32
N SER A 8 14.82 -9.74 -14.20
CA SER A 8 14.27 -10.12 -12.89
C SER A 8 14.22 -8.99 -11.87
N SER A 9 14.62 -7.77 -12.23
CA SER A 9 14.74 -6.66 -11.27
C SER A 9 13.38 -6.16 -10.78
N THR A 10 13.33 -5.84 -9.48
CA THR A 10 12.13 -5.33 -8.79
C THR A 10 12.42 -3.98 -8.16
N THR A 11 11.57 -3.00 -8.42
CA THR A 11 11.66 -1.68 -7.78
C THR A 11 10.44 -1.43 -6.90
N ALA A 12 10.68 -1.09 -5.64
CA ALA A 12 9.65 -0.57 -4.76
C ALA A 12 9.52 0.94 -4.92
N VAL A 13 8.30 1.41 -5.13
CA VAL A 13 7.94 2.83 -5.11
C VAL A 13 7.07 3.09 -3.89
N ILE A 14 7.60 3.84 -2.93
CA ILE A 14 6.86 4.26 -1.74
C ILE A 14 6.21 5.60 -2.04
N VAL A 15 4.87 5.63 -2.01
CA VAL A 15 4.10 6.83 -2.30
C VAL A 15 3.63 7.51 -1.02
N GLY A 16 3.95 8.79 -0.87
CA GLY A 16 3.51 9.61 0.25
C GLY A 16 3.35 11.06 -0.19
N ARG A 17 2.17 11.66 0.04
CA ARG A 17 1.92 13.08 -0.23
C ARG A 17 1.91 13.89 1.05
N SER A 18 2.23 15.20 0.97
CA SER A 18 2.19 16.13 2.09
C SER A 18 0.77 16.51 2.50
N GLY A 19 -0.11 16.72 1.53
CA GLY A 19 -1.46 17.25 1.72
C GLY A 19 -2.50 16.22 2.14
N SER A 20 -2.45 15.67 3.38
CA SER A 20 -3.49 14.80 3.92
C SER A 20 -4.58 15.62 4.62
N LYS A 21 -5.84 15.55 4.13
CA LYS A 21 -6.97 16.34 4.69
C LYS A 21 -7.47 15.81 6.03
N GLY A 22 -7.60 14.50 6.18
CA GLY A 22 -8.10 13.86 7.40
C GLY A 22 -7.11 13.90 8.56
N PHE A 23 -5.82 13.73 8.27
CA PHE A 23 -4.75 13.73 9.26
C PHE A 23 -3.53 14.48 8.72
N PRO A 24 -3.41 15.80 9.00
CA PRO A 24 -2.38 16.64 8.42
C PRO A 24 -0.96 16.15 8.69
N ASN A 25 -0.13 16.20 7.65
CA ASN A 25 1.28 15.78 7.67
C ASN A 25 1.51 14.32 8.12
N LYS A 26 0.53 13.43 7.95
CA LYS A 26 0.60 12.06 8.46
C LYS A 26 1.88 11.32 8.05
N ASN A 27 2.34 11.47 6.82
CA ASN A 27 3.51 10.77 6.27
C ASN A 27 4.86 11.23 6.84
N SER A 28 4.93 12.43 7.43
CA SER A 28 6.12 12.96 8.11
C SER A 28 6.03 12.90 9.64
N ARG A 29 4.87 12.52 10.21
CA ARG A 29 4.72 12.39 11.68
C ARG A 29 5.65 11.33 12.23
N ILE A 30 6.05 11.56 13.49
CA ILE A 30 6.88 10.61 14.23
C ILE A 30 5.99 9.51 14.80
N LEU A 31 6.32 8.28 14.48
CA LEU A 31 5.74 7.06 15.03
C LEU A 31 6.86 6.22 15.63
N ALA A 32 6.76 5.87 16.91
CA ALA A 32 7.78 5.10 17.63
C ALA A 32 9.21 5.61 17.38
N GLY A 33 9.40 6.94 17.49
CA GLY A 33 10.71 7.60 17.36
C GLY A 33 11.24 7.83 15.95
N LYS A 34 10.50 7.44 14.89
CA LYS A 34 10.90 7.61 13.48
C LYS A 34 9.80 8.30 12.65
N PRO A 35 10.15 9.08 11.61
CA PRO A 35 9.16 9.53 10.64
C PRO A 35 8.38 8.35 10.04
N MET A 36 7.08 8.52 9.83
CA MET A 36 6.17 7.48 9.32
C MET A 36 6.70 6.77 8.08
N ILE A 37 7.18 7.53 7.10
CA ILE A 37 7.71 6.98 5.85
C ILE A 37 8.91 6.05 6.06
N VAL A 38 9.71 6.26 7.12
CA VAL A 38 10.91 5.46 7.37
C VAL A 38 10.57 4.01 7.68
N HIS A 39 9.42 3.75 8.33
CA HIS A 39 8.94 2.38 8.56
C HIS A 39 8.72 1.62 7.23
N SER A 40 8.09 2.26 6.25
CA SER A 40 7.90 1.65 4.92
C SER A 40 9.21 1.49 4.15
N ILE A 41 10.15 2.43 4.30
CA ILE A 41 11.50 2.31 3.71
C ILE A 41 12.25 1.12 4.28
N GLU A 42 12.26 0.95 5.61
CA GLU A 42 12.93 -0.16 6.28
C GLU A 42 12.33 -1.51 5.86
N GLN A 43 11.00 -1.60 5.74
CA GLN A 43 10.34 -2.82 5.27
C GLN A 43 10.67 -3.15 3.82
N ALA A 44 10.68 -2.15 2.94
CA ALA A 44 11.08 -2.33 1.54
C ALA A 44 12.52 -2.82 1.42
N ARG A 45 13.43 -2.29 2.25
CA ARG A 45 14.84 -2.72 2.28
C ARG A 45 15.07 -4.08 2.91
N ALA A 46 14.23 -4.48 3.84
CA ALA A 46 14.30 -5.80 4.47
C ALA A 46 13.76 -6.91 3.56
N ALA A 47 12.96 -6.58 2.55
CA ALA A 47 12.49 -7.53 1.57
C ALA A 47 13.62 -8.01 0.67
N ARG A 48 13.77 -9.34 0.53
CA ARG A 48 14.89 -9.98 -0.17
C ARG A 48 14.90 -9.77 -1.68
N GLN A 49 13.72 -9.47 -2.24
CA GLN A 49 13.51 -9.39 -3.68
C GLN A 49 13.41 -7.97 -4.22
N ILE A 50 13.59 -6.95 -3.36
CA ILE A 50 13.62 -5.55 -3.77
C ILE A 50 15.07 -5.16 -4.09
N ASP A 51 15.33 -4.77 -5.34
CA ASP A 51 16.64 -4.31 -5.78
C ASP A 51 16.84 -2.80 -5.63
N ARG A 52 15.74 -2.03 -5.67
CA ARG A 52 15.77 -0.57 -5.59
C ARG A 52 14.54 -0.03 -4.88
N VAL A 53 14.73 0.98 -4.06
CA VAL A 53 13.66 1.70 -3.36
C VAL A 53 13.66 3.15 -3.81
N ILE A 54 12.50 3.65 -4.21
CA ILE A 54 12.26 5.04 -4.61
C ILE A 54 11.11 5.59 -3.77
N VAL A 55 11.27 6.79 -3.25
CA VAL A 55 10.19 7.54 -2.62
C VAL A 55 9.65 8.57 -3.59
N SER A 56 8.35 8.54 -3.84
CA SER A 56 7.63 9.52 -4.63
C SER A 56 6.81 10.42 -3.70
N THR A 57 7.13 11.72 -3.68
CA THR A 57 6.49 12.69 -2.78
C THR A 57 6.45 14.10 -3.40
N ASP A 58 5.56 14.95 -2.88
CA ASP A 58 5.50 16.40 -3.11
C ASP A 58 5.94 17.21 -1.88
N GLY A 59 6.15 16.53 -0.73
CA GLY A 59 6.50 17.15 0.54
C GLY A 59 8.00 17.11 0.84
N GLU A 60 8.59 18.28 1.15
CA GLU A 60 10.02 18.35 1.45
C GLU A 60 10.36 17.64 2.77
N ASP A 61 9.47 17.64 3.77
CA ASP A 61 9.67 16.91 5.04
C ASP A 61 9.79 15.40 4.81
N ILE A 62 8.94 14.86 3.94
CA ILE A 62 8.96 13.45 3.55
C ILE A 62 10.23 13.16 2.74
N ALA A 63 10.56 14.06 1.80
CA ALA A 63 11.74 13.94 0.97
C ALA A 63 13.03 13.97 1.80
N SER A 64 13.14 14.88 2.78
CA SER A 64 14.28 14.95 3.70
C SER A 64 14.43 13.65 4.48
N SER A 65 13.34 13.17 5.11
CA SER A 65 13.35 11.91 5.87
C SER A 65 13.78 10.71 5.02
N ALA A 66 13.36 10.68 3.75
CA ALA A 66 13.75 9.62 2.82
C ALA A 66 15.22 9.71 2.39
N ARG A 67 15.74 10.93 2.14
CA ARG A 67 17.16 11.15 1.85
C ARG A 67 18.06 10.79 3.03
N ASP A 68 17.65 11.17 4.25
CA ASP A 68 18.36 10.83 5.49
C ASP A 68 18.38 9.30 5.71
N ALA A 69 17.31 8.61 5.32
CA ALA A 69 17.28 7.17 5.25
C ALA A 69 18.07 6.58 4.08
N GLY A 70 18.69 7.39 3.22
CA GLY A 70 19.57 6.97 2.12
C GLY A 70 18.84 6.32 0.95
N VAL A 71 17.59 6.70 0.65
CA VAL A 71 16.83 6.25 -0.52
C VAL A 71 16.66 7.37 -1.54
N GLU A 72 16.49 6.95 -2.79
CA GLU A 72 16.21 7.88 -3.88
C GLU A 72 14.85 8.55 -3.72
N VAL A 73 14.80 9.83 -4.00
CA VAL A 73 13.56 10.63 -3.95
C VAL A 73 13.25 11.22 -5.31
N VAL A 74 12.04 11.00 -5.78
CA VAL A 74 11.47 11.65 -6.95
C VAL A 74 10.39 12.63 -6.49
N MET A 75 10.68 13.92 -6.67
CA MET A 75 9.71 14.97 -6.36
C MET A 75 8.61 15.01 -7.41
N ARG A 76 7.35 14.99 -6.96
CA ARG A 76 6.19 15.07 -7.85
C ARG A 76 5.93 16.49 -8.30
N PRO A 77 5.58 16.72 -9.57
CA PRO A 77 5.03 17.99 -9.99
C PRO A 77 3.65 18.23 -9.34
N PRO A 78 3.21 19.50 -9.18
CA PRO A 78 1.94 19.84 -8.55
C PRO A 78 0.71 19.10 -9.15
N SER A 79 0.73 18.82 -10.44
CA SER A 79 -0.35 18.08 -11.14
C SER A 79 -0.53 16.64 -10.62
N LEU A 80 0.54 16.02 -10.08
CA LEU A 80 0.53 14.66 -9.52
C LEU A 80 0.47 14.66 -7.99
N ALA A 81 0.29 15.83 -7.37
CA ALA A 81 0.17 16.02 -5.92
C ALA A 81 -1.27 16.34 -5.48
N SER A 82 -2.17 16.59 -6.44
CA SER A 82 -3.57 16.93 -6.16
C SER A 82 -4.35 15.74 -5.57
N ASP A 83 -5.49 16.04 -4.92
CA ASP A 83 -6.41 15.01 -4.41
C ASP A 83 -7.00 14.12 -5.52
N GLN A 84 -7.00 14.60 -6.76
CA GLN A 84 -7.50 13.86 -7.92
C GLN A 84 -6.41 13.03 -8.62
N ALA A 85 -5.14 13.24 -8.26
CA ALA A 85 -4.04 12.49 -8.85
C ALA A 85 -4.10 11.02 -8.39
N SER A 86 -4.11 10.11 -9.34
CA SER A 86 -4.14 8.68 -9.04
C SER A 86 -2.77 8.19 -8.55
N VAL A 87 -2.78 7.14 -7.73
CA VAL A 87 -1.55 6.53 -7.21
C VAL A 87 -0.67 6.02 -8.36
N ASP A 88 -1.27 5.38 -9.34
CA ASP A 88 -0.55 4.84 -10.51
C ASP A 88 0.13 5.91 -11.35
N SER A 89 -0.47 7.10 -11.49
CA SER A 89 0.18 8.22 -12.19
C SER A 89 1.44 8.69 -11.45
N ALA A 90 1.41 8.74 -10.13
CA ALA A 90 2.57 9.08 -9.31
C ALA A 90 3.67 8.01 -9.38
N VAL A 91 3.27 6.74 -9.46
CA VAL A 91 4.22 5.61 -9.60
C VAL A 91 4.85 5.61 -11.00
N ARG A 92 4.07 5.77 -12.07
CA ARG A 92 4.61 5.91 -13.44
C ARG A 92 5.64 7.03 -13.53
N HIS A 93 5.28 8.21 -13.02
CA HIS A 93 6.21 9.35 -12.97
C HIS A 93 7.50 9.01 -12.23
N ALA A 94 7.43 8.33 -11.08
CA ALA A 94 8.62 7.96 -10.31
C ALA A 94 9.53 6.99 -11.09
N ILE A 95 8.94 5.99 -11.73
CA ILE A 95 9.68 5.02 -12.57
C ILE A 95 10.32 5.70 -13.78
N GLU A 96 9.62 6.60 -14.46
CA GLU A 96 10.15 7.32 -15.62
C GLU A 96 11.25 8.31 -15.24
N ALA A 97 11.02 9.14 -14.21
CA ALA A 97 11.98 10.14 -13.75
C ALA A 97 13.28 9.53 -13.20
N SER A 98 13.19 8.35 -12.59
CA SER A 98 14.37 7.61 -12.07
C SER A 98 15.12 6.81 -13.15
N GLY A 99 14.57 6.70 -14.36
CA GLY A 99 15.18 5.93 -15.46
C GLY A 99 15.23 4.42 -15.21
N VAL A 100 14.43 3.91 -14.28
CA VAL A 100 14.39 2.48 -13.93
C VAL A 100 13.66 1.67 -15.00
N SER A 101 14.22 0.50 -15.30
CA SER A 101 13.67 -0.45 -16.28
C SER A 101 13.26 -1.80 -15.64
N SER A 102 12.94 -1.81 -14.35
CA SER A 102 12.52 -3.03 -13.63
C SER A 102 11.25 -3.64 -14.24
N ARG A 103 11.22 -4.96 -14.33
CA ARG A 103 10.05 -5.71 -14.83
C ARG A 103 8.91 -5.73 -13.80
N THR A 104 9.27 -5.84 -12.52
CA THR A 104 8.31 -5.84 -11.41
C THR A 104 8.38 -4.50 -10.68
N VAL A 105 7.22 -3.93 -10.38
CA VAL A 105 7.06 -2.74 -9.56
C VAL A 105 6.26 -3.12 -8.31
N VAL A 106 6.74 -2.69 -7.15
CA VAL A 106 6.01 -2.84 -5.89
C VAL A 106 5.58 -1.46 -5.40
N ILE A 107 4.31 -1.28 -5.15
CA ILE A 107 3.75 -0.04 -4.61
C ILE A 107 3.54 -0.23 -3.12
N LEU A 108 4.11 0.67 -2.33
CA LEU A 108 3.92 0.75 -0.89
C LEU A 108 3.41 2.14 -0.52
N TYR A 109 2.53 2.20 0.48
CA TYR A 109 2.05 3.47 1.01
C TYR A 109 2.90 3.91 2.21
N ALA A 110 3.25 5.20 2.25
CA ALA A 110 4.06 5.78 3.33
C ALA A 110 3.36 5.73 4.69
N ASN A 111 2.03 5.76 4.70
CA ASN A 111 1.19 5.71 5.91
C ASN A 111 0.82 4.30 6.37
N VAL A 112 1.45 3.28 5.82
CA VAL A 112 1.28 1.89 6.29
C VAL A 112 2.59 1.44 6.95
N PRO A 113 2.80 1.75 8.25
CA PRO A 113 4.04 1.45 8.96
C PRO A 113 4.16 -0.01 9.42
N ILE A 114 3.07 -0.75 9.42
CA ILE A 114 3.03 -2.13 9.90
C ILE A 114 2.51 -3.05 8.81
N ARG A 115 3.30 -4.08 8.51
CA ARG A 115 3.00 -5.18 7.58
C ARG A 115 3.60 -6.48 8.11
N PRO A 116 3.06 -7.65 7.75
CA PRO A 116 3.77 -8.92 7.93
C PRO A 116 5.16 -8.86 7.24
N ARG A 117 6.18 -9.35 7.93
CA ARG A 117 7.60 -9.20 7.49
C ARG A 117 7.87 -9.78 6.10
N ASP A 118 7.16 -10.83 5.71
CA ASP A 118 7.34 -11.56 4.46
C ASP A 118 6.32 -11.17 3.38
N LEU A 119 5.43 -10.21 3.66
CA LEU A 119 4.32 -9.86 2.76
C LEU A 119 4.82 -9.38 1.38
N ILE A 120 5.84 -8.54 1.36
CA ILE A 120 6.41 -7.99 0.11
C ILE A 120 6.99 -9.12 -0.74
N ASP A 121 7.81 -9.97 -0.14
CA ASP A 121 8.42 -11.11 -0.84
C ASP A 121 7.34 -12.09 -1.34
N LYS A 122 6.35 -12.41 -0.51
CA LYS A 122 5.20 -13.25 -0.91
C LYS A 122 4.43 -12.69 -2.09
N ALA A 123 4.23 -11.37 -2.14
CA ALA A 123 3.53 -10.74 -3.26
C ALA A 123 4.32 -10.85 -4.56
N ILE A 124 5.64 -10.69 -4.51
CA ILE A 124 6.53 -10.84 -5.67
C ILE A 124 6.59 -12.29 -6.12
N ASP A 125 6.71 -13.24 -5.20
CA ASP A 125 6.72 -14.68 -5.51
C ASP A 125 5.40 -15.09 -6.16
N HIS A 126 4.27 -14.70 -5.58
CA HIS A 126 2.95 -15.03 -6.11
C HIS A 126 2.70 -14.42 -7.49
N LEU A 127 3.16 -13.18 -7.73
CA LEU A 127 3.11 -12.55 -9.04
C LEU A 127 3.88 -13.36 -10.10
N ARG A 128 5.08 -13.84 -9.76
CA ARG A 128 5.93 -14.61 -10.67
C ARG A 128 5.41 -16.03 -10.90
N GLU A 129 4.94 -16.70 -9.86
CA GLU A 129 4.41 -18.06 -9.93
C GLU A 129 3.14 -18.17 -10.75
N THR A 130 2.29 -17.14 -10.70
CA THR A 130 1.01 -17.11 -11.41
C THR A 130 1.08 -16.46 -12.79
N ASP A 131 2.20 -15.79 -13.13
CA ASP A 131 2.35 -14.94 -14.31
C ASP A 131 1.21 -13.91 -14.47
N ALA A 132 0.67 -13.46 -13.33
CA ALA A 132 -0.43 -12.51 -13.28
C ALA A 132 0.04 -11.08 -13.60
N ASP A 133 -0.90 -10.19 -13.90
CA ASP A 133 -0.63 -8.76 -14.09
C ASP A 133 -0.30 -8.06 -12.78
N SER A 134 -1.01 -8.44 -11.70
CA SER A 134 -0.81 -7.88 -10.37
C SER A 134 -1.21 -8.83 -9.25
N VAL A 135 -0.58 -8.59 -8.08
CA VAL A 135 -0.93 -9.18 -6.78
C VAL A 135 -1.13 -8.05 -5.78
N GLN A 136 -2.25 -8.05 -5.09
CA GLN A 136 -2.56 -7.07 -4.05
C GLN A 136 -2.94 -7.76 -2.74
N SER A 137 -2.58 -7.16 -1.61
CA SER A 137 -2.97 -7.66 -0.29
C SER A 137 -4.37 -7.19 0.10
N TYR A 138 -5.07 -8.07 0.80
CA TYR A 138 -6.44 -7.89 1.27
C TYR A 138 -6.59 -8.46 2.68
N GLU A 139 -7.57 -7.96 3.42
CA GLU A 139 -8.02 -8.60 4.65
C GLU A 139 -9.53 -8.88 4.62
N PRO A 140 -10.02 -9.86 5.41
CA PRO A 140 -11.46 -10.11 5.53
C PRO A 140 -12.20 -8.91 6.12
N VAL A 141 -13.36 -8.56 5.57
CA VAL A 141 -14.17 -7.41 6.04
C VAL A 141 -14.67 -7.53 7.49
N GLY A 142 -14.57 -8.70 8.08
CA GLY A 142 -14.93 -8.94 9.47
C GLY A 142 -16.41 -8.58 9.77
N LYS A 143 -16.61 -7.68 10.75
CA LYS A 143 -17.94 -7.21 11.16
C LYS A 143 -18.57 -6.16 10.22
N HIS A 144 -17.77 -5.61 9.30
CA HIS A 144 -18.20 -4.55 8.39
C HIS A 144 -18.60 -5.12 7.02
N HIS A 145 -19.33 -6.24 7.03
CA HIS A 145 -19.71 -6.93 5.81
C HIS A 145 -20.69 -6.08 4.97
N PRO A 146 -20.47 -5.93 3.62
CA PRO A 146 -21.27 -5.07 2.76
C PRO A 146 -22.77 -5.45 2.73
N TRP A 147 -23.11 -6.73 2.96
CA TRP A 147 -24.50 -7.15 3.04
C TRP A 147 -25.26 -6.63 4.28
N TRP A 148 -24.55 -6.19 5.29
CA TRP A 148 -25.14 -5.59 6.48
C TRP A 148 -24.99 -4.06 6.52
N MET A 149 -24.45 -3.48 5.48
CA MET A 149 -24.43 -2.03 5.32
C MET A 149 -25.81 -1.51 4.94
N VAL A 150 -26.11 -0.29 5.38
CA VAL A 150 -27.36 0.38 5.10
C VAL A 150 -27.12 1.75 4.45
N ARG A 151 -28.12 2.24 3.77
CA ARG A 151 -28.25 3.65 3.37
C ARG A 151 -29.18 4.34 4.33
N ILE A 152 -28.87 5.56 4.70
CA ILE A 152 -29.70 6.42 5.52
C ILE A 152 -30.03 7.64 4.67
N ASP A 153 -31.30 7.96 4.50
CA ASP A 153 -31.75 9.12 3.76
C ASP A 153 -31.90 10.37 4.65
N GLU A 154 -32.32 11.49 4.06
CA GLU A 154 -32.48 12.78 4.75
C GLU A 154 -33.54 12.79 5.84
N ASN A 155 -34.39 11.74 5.92
CA ASN A 155 -35.43 11.57 6.93
C ASN A 155 -35.07 10.48 7.94
N ASP A 156 -33.77 10.10 8.03
CA ASP A 156 -33.29 9.03 8.89
C ASP A 156 -33.84 7.62 8.55
N SER A 157 -34.44 7.46 7.37
CA SER A 157 -35.02 6.19 6.93
C SER A 157 -33.91 5.26 6.45
N ILE A 158 -33.97 3.99 6.89
CA ILE A 158 -32.91 3.00 6.67
C ILE A 158 -33.35 2.02 5.57
N THR A 159 -32.48 1.85 4.57
CA THR A 159 -32.61 0.81 3.54
C THR A 159 -31.35 -0.02 3.44
N ALA A 160 -31.47 -1.34 3.21
CA ALA A 160 -30.32 -2.20 3.02
C ALA A 160 -29.52 -1.77 1.79
N TRP A 161 -28.18 -1.72 1.93
CA TRP A 161 -27.29 -1.48 0.79
C TRP A 161 -27.37 -2.63 -0.22
N HIS A 162 -27.45 -3.86 0.29
CA HIS A 162 -27.63 -5.08 -0.48
C HIS A 162 -28.74 -5.93 0.13
N GLN A 163 -29.79 -6.21 -0.64
CA GLN A 163 -30.91 -7.04 -0.20
C GLN A 163 -30.42 -8.47 0.07
N ASN A 164 -30.64 -8.97 1.28
CA ASN A 164 -30.33 -10.33 1.69
C ASN A 164 -31.19 -10.76 2.89
N ASP A 165 -31.14 -12.04 3.21
CA ASP A 165 -31.88 -12.67 4.33
C ASP A 165 -30.94 -13.32 5.36
N VAL A 166 -29.63 -12.95 5.35
CA VAL A 166 -28.63 -13.53 6.24
C VAL A 166 -28.62 -12.81 7.58
N TYR A 167 -28.93 -13.55 8.65
CA TYR A 167 -28.98 -13.04 10.02
C TYR A 167 -27.73 -13.32 10.84
N ARG A 168 -26.95 -14.35 10.51
CA ARG A 168 -25.78 -14.76 11.29
C ARG A 168 -24.50 -14.48 10.51
N ARG A 169 -23.50 -13.95 11.22
CA ARG A 169 -22.21 -13.59 10.63
C ARG A 169 -21.52 -14.76 9.93
N GLN A 170 -21.60 -15.95 10.49
CA GLN A 170 -20.98 -17.16 9.93
C GLN A 170 -21.62 -17.65 8.64
N ASP A 171 -22.82 -17.17 8.32
CA ASP A 171 -23.55 -17.53 7.09
C ASP A 171 -23.30 -16.53 5.95
N LEU A 172 -22.57 -15.43 6.23
CA LEU A 172 -22.18 -14.46 5.22
C LEU A 172 -21.14 -15.05 4.27
N PRO A 173 -21.23 -14.76 2.97
CA PRO A 173 -20.19 -15.15 2.03
C PRO A 173 -18.86 -14.46 2.36
N PRO A 174 -17.71 -15.08 2.08
CA PRO A 174 -16.42 -14.41 2.25
C PRO A 174 -16.37 -13.10 1.46
N ALA A 175 -15.96 -12.02 2.13
CA ALA A 175 -15.73 -10.73 1.52
C ALA A 175 -14.44 -10.11 2.06
N TYR A 176 -13.72 -9.40 1.20
CA TYR A 176 -12.41 -8.86 1.48
C TYR A 176 -12.33 -7.42 1.01
N PHE A 177 -11.44 -6.62 1.62
CA PHE A 177 -11.12 -5.29 1.15
C PHE A 177 -9.60 -5.10 1.07
N PRO A 178 -9.10 -4.21 0.20
CA PRO A 178 -7.67 -3.90 0.13
C PRO A 178 -7.18 -3.30 1.45
N ASP A 179 -6.14 -3.90 2.04
CA ASP A 179 -5.60 -3.47 3.34
C ASP A 179 -4.45 -2.46 3.23
N GLY A 180 -4.07 -2.07 2.01
CA GLY A 180 -2.97 -1.13 1.77
C GLY A 180 -1.58 -1.72 1.98
N GLY A 181 -1.45 -3.00 2.33
CA GLY A 181 -0.17 -3.62 2.68
C GLY A 181 0.82 -3.62 1.53
N VAL A 182 0.45 -4.15 0.37
CA VAL A 182 1.33 -4.24 -0.80
C VAL A 182 0.52 -4.35 -2.10
N ILE A 183 1.06 -3.77 -3.16
CA ILE A 183 0.67 -4.07 -4.54
C ILE A 183 1.96 -4.42 -5.29
N ALA A 184 2.10 -5.64 -5.79
CA ALA A 184 3.14 -6.05 -6.72
C ALA A 184 2.52 -6.20 -8.11
N LEU A 185 3.13 -5.61 -9.13
CA LEU A 185 2.58 -5.66 -10.49
C LEU A 185 3.68 -5.66 -11.54
N THR A 186 3.34 -6.12 -12.73
CA THR A 186 4.23 -6.03 -13.87
C THR A 186 4.35 -4.58 -14.34
N ARG A 187 5.53 -4.20 -14.86
CA ARG A 187 5.69 -2.90 -15.51
C ARG A 187 4.70 -2.73 -16.66
N GLU A 188 4.42 -3.79 -17.39
CA GLU A 188 3.48 -3.79 -18.50
C GLU A 188 2.09 -3.36 -18.04
N ALA A 189 1.53 -4.00 -17.01
CA ALA A 189 0.23 -3.64 -16.45
C ALA A 189 0.19 -2.18 -15.99
N LEU A 190 1.25 -1.69 -15.32
CA LEU A 190 1.34 -0.31 -14.85
C LEU A 190 1.26 0.71 -16.00
N PHE A 191 1.87 0.41 -17.17
CA PHE A 191 2.00 1.35 -18.27
C PHE A 191 0.98 1.14 -19.40
N THR A 192 0.36 -0.05 -19.49
CA THR A 192 -0.65 -0.39 -20.51
C THR A 192 -2.05 -0.26 -19.92
N VAL A 193 -2.50 0.97 -19.69
CA VAL A 193 -3.84 1.24 -19.16
C VAL A 193 -4.83 1.33 -20.32
N GLU A 194 -5.60 0.28 -20.54
CA GLU A 194 -6.55 0.16 -21.68
C GLU A 194 -7.90 0.86 -21.43
N ALA A 195 -8.20 1.27 -20.20
CA ALA A 195 -9.48 1.87 -19.84
C ALA A 195 -9.33 2.97 -18.79
N GLU A 196 -10.15 4.01 -18.87
CA GLU A 196 -10.31 5.03 -17.81
C GLU A 196 -11.16 4.50 -16.63
N ALA A 197 -10.83 3.31 -16.12
CA ALA A 197 -11.53 2.69 -15.01
C ALA A 197 -10.66 2.75 -13.74
N PRO A 198 -11.26 2.90 -12.55
CA PRO A 198 -10.52 2.81 -11.30
C PRO A 198 -9.74 1.50 -11.24
N HIS A 199 -8.46 1.59 -10.85
CA HIS A 199 -7.56 0.44 -10.73
C HIS A 199 -7.23 -0.31 -12.04
N ALA A 200 -7.46 0.30 -13.22
CA ALA A 200 -7.12 -0.32 -14.51
C ALA A 200 -5.62 -0.67 -14.63
N PHE A 201 -4.76 0.07 -13.95
CA PHE A 201 -3.31 -0.16 -13.88
C PHE A 201 -2.91 -1.51 -13.24
N LEU A 202 -3.85 -2.19 -12.60
CA LEU A 202 -3.62 -3.53 -12.03
C LEU A 202 -3.72 -4.65 -13.09
N GLY A 203 -4.05 -4.31 -14.34
CA GLY A 203 -4.22 -5.27 -15.42
C GLY A 203 -5.53 -6.07 -15.34
N ARG A 204 -5.59 -7.18 -16.07
CA ARG A 204 -6.77 -8.04 -16.18
C ARG A 204 -6.68 -9.26 -15.26
N ASP A 205 -5.52 -9.92 -15.19
CA ASP A 205 -5.27 -11.03 -14.28
C ASP A 205 -4.73 -10.51 -12.95
N ARG A 206 -5.62 -10.43 -11.95
CA ARG A 206 -5.34 -9.90 -10.62
C ARG A 206 -5.43 -11.01 -9.59
N ARG A 207 -4.43 -11.13 -8.73
CA ARG A 207 -4.39 -12.13 -7.65
C ARG A 207 -4.37 -11.45 -6.28
N ALA A 208 -4.78 -12.20 -5.28
CA ALA A 208 -4.88 -11.71 -3.90
C ALA A 208 -3.93 -12.47 -2.97
N ILE A 209 -3.37 -11.74 -2.01
CA ILE A 209 -2.85 -12.31 -0.76
C ILE A 209 -3.79 -11.91 0.35
N ILE A 210 -4.24 -12.87 1.15
CA ILE A 210 -5.15 -12.61 2.26
C ILE A 210 -4.33 -12.54 3.54
N ASN A 211 -4.35 -11.39 4.18
CA ASN A 211 -3.74 -11.16 5.48
C ASN A 211 -4.73 -11.43 6.62
N GLU A 212 -4.20 -11.65 7.81
CA GLU A 212 -5.01 -11.66 9.04
C GLU A 212 -5.50 -10.24 9.36
N ILE A 213 -6.70 -10.13 9.90
CA ILE A 213 -7.29 -8.84 10.30
C ILE A 213 -6.35 -8.12 11.29
N GLY A 214 -6.01 -6.88 10.96
CA GLY A 214 -5.16 -6.02 11.80
C GLY A 214 -3.66 -6.36 11.75
N SER A 215 -3.20 -7.23 10.84
CA SER A 215 -1.77 -7.46 10.61
C SER A 215 -1.11 -6.39 9.73
N VAL A 216 -1.92 -5.66 8.98
CA VAL A 216 -1.54 -4.45 8.25
C VAL A 216 -2.26 -3.26 8.91
N ILE A 217 -1.54 -2.18 9.17
CA ILE A 217 -2.11 -0.97 9.74
C ILE A 217 -1.87 0.20 8.79
N ASP A 218 -2.95 0.69 8.22
CA ASP A 218 -3.01 1.94 7.46
C ASP A 218 -3.42 3.07 8.41
N ILE A 219 -2.64 4.14 8.44
CA ILE A 219 -2.88 5.27 9.35
C ILE A 219 -3.61 6.36 8.59
N ASP A 220 -4.87 6.57 8.97
CA ASP A 220 -5.72 7.62 8.44
C ASP A 220 -6.12 8.66 9.50
N ASP A 221 -6.04 8.30 10.78
CA ASP A 221 -6.37 9.17 11.90
C ASP A 221 -5.46 8.97 13.13
N GLU A 222 -5.78 9.66 14.23
CA GLU A 222 -5.00 9.61 15.48
C GLU A 222 -5.18 8.27 16.21
N ILE A 223 -6.33 7.62 16.08
CA ILE A 223 -6.58 6.30 16.69
C ILE A 223 -5.69 5.25 16.07
N ASP A 224 -5.55 5.28 14.74
CA ASP A 224 -4.65 4.38 14.04
C ASP A 224 -3.20 4.54 14.49
N MET A 225 -2.76 5.81 14.76
CA MET A 225 -1.44 6.08 15.32
C MET A 225 -1.24 5.39 16.67
N PHE A 226 -2.21 5.50 17.59
CA PHE A 226 -2.12 4.85 18.91
C PHE A 226 -2.08 3.32 18.78
N VAL A 227 -2.88 2.77 17.88
CA VAL A 227 -2.88 1.33 17.60
C VAL A 227 -1.51 0.89 17.07
N ALA A 228 -0.96 1.61 16.09
CA ALA A 228 0.34 1.31 15.52
C ALA A 228 1.47 1.41 16.56
N GLU A 229 1.48 2.45 17.40
CA GLU A 229 2.47 2.59 18.49
C GLU A 229 2.41 1.44 19.48
N ALA A 230 1.20 1.00 19.87
CA ALA A 230 1.03 -0.12 20.78
C ALA A 230 1.56 -1.43 20.20
N ILE A 231 1.34 -1.67 18.89
CA ILE A 231 1.83 -2.85 18.19
C ILE A 231 3.37 -2.83 18.10
N ILE A 232 3.97 -1.69 17.71
CA ILE A 232 5.43 -1.57 17.58
C ILE A 232 6.10 -1.80 18.95
N LYS A 233 5.61 -1.14 20.02
CA LYS A 233 6.14 -1.35 21.37
C LYS A 233 6.07 -2.80 21.83
N ARG A 234 4.99 -3.50 21.51
CA ARG A 234 4.84 -4.92 21.83
C ARG A 234 5.84 -5.80 21.08
N GLN A 235 6.12 -5.47 19.81
CA GLN A 235 7.11 -6.20 19.01
C GLN A 235 8.53 -6.01 19.53
N GLU A 236 8.88 -4.81 20.00
CA GLU A 236 10.19 -4.49 20.60
C GLU A 236 10.43 -5.27 21.90
N VAL A 237 9.43 -5.34 22.79
CA VAL A 237 9.51 -6.09 24.05
C VAL A 237 9.67 -7.59 23.79
N GLY A 238 8.94 -8.15 22.81
CA GLY A 238 9.05 -9.59 22.48
C GLY A 238 10.39 -10.00 21.82
N GLN A 239 11.18 -9.05 21.32
CA GLN A 239 12.51 -9.32 20.76
C GLN A 239 13.64 -9.18 21.80
N GLY A 240 13.37 -8.61 22.97
CA GLY A 240 14.33 -8.46 24.07
C GLY A 240 14.45 -9.67 25.00
N ASP A 241 13.51 -10.61 24.90
CA ASP A 241 13.42 -11.80 25.77
C ASP A 241 13.85 -13.12 25.07
N SER A 242 14.50 -13.04 23.90
CA SER A 242 14.93 -14.23 23.12
C SER A 242 16.45 -14.32 22.93
#